data_abf5959a6aae6a78dd1e4b292913fce5
#
_entry.id   abf5959a6aae6a78dd1e4b292913fce5
#
_cell.length_a   1.000
_cell.length_b   1.000
_cell.length_c   1.000
_cell.angle_alpha   90.00
_cell.angle_beta   90.00
_cell.angle_gamma   90.00
#
_symmetry.space_group_name_H-M   'P 1'
#
loop_
_entity.id
_entity.type
_entity.pdbx_description
1 polymer ?
#
loop_
_entity_poly.entity_id
_entity_poly.type
_entity_poly.pdbx_seq_one_letter_code
_entity_poly.pdbx_strand_id
1 'polypeptide(L)'
;PCPPAAQVKVMPALGTHDPMSKEEKLAFFGDSIPDDAYLIHDWKNGVEKIGEVPASFVKEVSEGLMDEDIFIEVNRELLKPEYKAIFSLGQVVPHEVVGMANYSKNILVGVGGNNIINQSHMLGAMYGMERMMGRIDTPVRKVFDYAQEHFLSKLPIVYILTVTTNTPEGVAIHGLFAGTTRAPYEEACALAKEKNLIFVDQPFQKCVVYLDPAEFKSTWLGNKAIYRTRMAMAQDGELIILAPGVRKFGEDAENDRLIRKYGYVGRENVIELFGKEEDLQTNQSVAAHLIHGSSDGRFSITYATAHLTQEEVEGAAFHYMPYEDATKRYDPTQLKDGYNTLPDGEEIFYISNPALGLWSKPF
;
A
#
# COMPACT_ATOMS: atom_id res chain seq x y z
N PRO A 1 10.06 11.25 31.35
CA PRO A 1 8.94 12.15 31.45
C PRO A 1 9.19 13.36 30.59
N CYS A 2 8.26 13.71 29.67
CA CYS A 2 8.32 14.98 28.96
C CYS A 2 8.30 16.11 29.96
N PRO A 3 9.05 17.20 29.73
CA PRO A 3 8.96 18.38 30.60
C PRO A 3 7.51 18.90 30.61
N PRO A 4 7.02 19.45 31.75
CA PRO A 4 5.62 19.85 31.95
C PRO A 4 5.08 20.89 30.93
N ALA A 5 5.94 21.44 30.10
CA ALA A 5 5.62 22.43 29.04
C ALA A 5 5.86 21.94 27.61
N ALA A 6 6.11 20.64 27.41
CA ALA A 6 6.29 20.12 26.06
C ALA A 6 4.95 20.13 25.31
N GLN A 7 4.86 20.94 24.27
CA GLN A 7 3.73 20.90 23.34
C GLN A 7 3.95 19.73 22.38
N VAL A 8 2.97 18.84 22.33
CA VAL A 8 2.96 17.72 21.36
C VAL A 8 2.01 18.10 20.24
N LYS A 9 2.45 17.90 19.00
CA LYS A 9 1.60 17.93 17.80
C LYS A 9 1.57 16.56 17.16
N VAL A 10 0.44 16.19 16.60
CA VAL A 10 0.22 14.89 15.94
C VAL A 10 -0.21 15.13 14.51
N MET A 11 0.51 14.56 13.55
CA MET A 11 0.16 14.60 12.13
C MET A 11 -0.04 13.16 11.65
N PRO A 12 -1.27 12.75 11.34
CA PRO A 12 -1.50 11.48 10.66
C PRO A 12 -0.77 11.44 9.30
N ALA A 13 0.01 10.37 9.07
CA ALA A 13 0.82 10.21 7.87
C ALA A 13 -0.01 9.56 6.76
N LEU A 14 -0.94 10.33 6.18
CA LEU A 14 -1.99 9.84 5.29
C LEU A 14 -1.59 9.83 3.80
N GLY A 15 -0.46 10.45 3.44
CA GLY A 15 -0.09 10.59 2.03
C GLY A 15 -1.16 11.37 1.26
N THR A 16 -1.77 10.75 0.26
CA THR A 16 -2.81 11.35 -0.58
C THR A 16 -4.25 11.09 -0.08
N HIS A 17 -4.41 10.37 1.05
CA HIS A 17 -5.73 10.09 1.62
C HIS A 17 -6.37 11.33 2.24
N ASP A 18 -7.70 11.30 2.35
CA ASP A 18 -8.46 12.36 3.01
C ASP A 18 -8.08 12.51 4.50
N PRO A 19 -8.17 13.72 5.06
CA PRO A 19 -7.96 13.93 6.48
C PRO A 19 -8.93 13.10 7.34
N MET A 20 -8.42 12.57 8.44
CA MET A 20 -9.23 11.79 9.39
C MET A 20 -10.34 12.64 10.00
N SER A 21 -11.55 12.10 10.07
CA SER A 21 -12.66 12.66 10.82
C SER A 21 -12.38 12.66 12.34
N LYS A 22 -13.23 13.32 13.09
CA LYS A 22 -13.11 13.33 14.56
C LYS A 22 -13.33 11.94 15.14
N GLU A 23 -14.28 11.20 14.61
CA GLU A 23 -14.62 9.84 15.02
C GLU A 23 -13.46 8.88 14.73
N GLU A 24 -12.84 8.99 13.55
CA GLU A 24 -11.67 8.20 13.18
C GLU A 24 -10.46 8.51 14.06
N LYS A 25 -10.20 9.78 14.38
CA LYS A 25 -9.14 10.18 15.33
C LYS A 25 -9.38 9.58 16.70
N LEU A 26 -10.61 9.66 17.21
CA LEU A 26 -10.97 9.10 18.51
C LEU A 26 -10.81 7.58 18.54
N ALA A 27 -11.25 6.90 17.49
CA ALA A 27 -11.13 5.44 17.38
C ALA A 27 -9.66 4.99 17.28
N PHE A 28 -8.80 5.76 16.61
CA PHE A 28 -7.41 5.38 16.36
C PHE A 28 -6.46 5.80 17.49
N PHE A 29 -6.63 7.02 18.03
CA PHE A 29 -5.70 7.61 19.02
C PHE A 29 -6.28 7.68 20.44
N GLY A 30 -7.57 7.37 20.62
CA GLY A 30 -8.25 7.61 21.89
C GLY A 30 -8.54 9.10 22.14
N ASP A 31 -8.89 9.43 23.36
CA ASP A 31 -9.31 10.77 23.81
C ASP A 31 -8.19 11.60 24.46
N SER A 32 -6.98 11.03 24.55
CA SER A 32 -5.85 11.65 25.27
C SER A 32 -5.17 12.78 24.51
N ILE A 33 -5.46 12.95 23.22
CA ILE A 33 -4.86 13.97 22.36
C ILE A 33 -5.90 15.07 22.09
N PRO A 34 -5.65 16.33 22.51
CA PRO A 34 -6.58 17.43 22.27
C PRO A 34 -6.71 17.75 20.77
N ASP A 35 -7.90 18.19 20.35
CA ASP A 35 -8.20 18.46 18.92
C ASP A 35 -7.24 19.49 18.29
N ASP A 36 -6.78 20.48 19.05
CA ASP A 36 -5.83 21.52 18.61
C ASP A 36 -4.38 21.03 18.47
N ALA A 37 -4.10 19.82 18.95
CA ALA A 37 -2.80 19.17 18.74
C ALA A 37 -2.68 18.48 17.37
N TYR A 38 -3.80 18.21 16.70
CA TYR A 38 -3.76 17.57 15.39
C TYR A 38 -3.40 18.55 14.28
N LEU A 39 -2.49 18.12 13.41
CA LEU A 39 -2.11 18.79 12.19
C LEU A 39 -2.68 18.04 10.99
N ILE A 40 -3.08 18.78 9.96
CA ILE A 40 -3.56 18.21 8.70
C ILE A 40 -2.38 18.21 7.71
N HIS A 41 -2.15 17.06 7.09
CA HIS A 41 -1.21 16.96 5.99
C HIS A 41 -1.88 17.38 4.68
N ASP A 42 -1.47 18.54 4.14
CA ASP A 42 -1.83 18.99 2.79
C ASP A 42 -0.67 18.65 1.84
N TRP A 43 -0.77 17.49 1.19
CA TRP A 43 0.24 16.99 0.28
C TRP A 43 0.40 17.80 -1.02
N LYS A 44 -0.59 18.65 -1.34
CA LYS A 44 -0.57 19.51 -2.54
C LYS A 44 0.08 20.87 -2.26
N ASN A 45 -0.31 21.53 -1.14
CA ASN A 45 0.06 22.92 -0.88
C ASN A 45 0.86 23.11 0.42
N GLY A 46 0.84 22.11 1.32
CA GLY A 46 1.47 22.16 2.65
C GLY A 46 2.92 21.65 2.69
N VAL A 47 3.52 21.36 1.53
CA VAL A 47 4.87 20.77 1.43
C VAL A 47 5.92 21.75 0.94
N GLU A 48 7.19 21.39 1.13
CA GLU A 48 8.35 22.14 0.65
C GLU A 48 9.38 21.18 0.06
N LYS A 49 9.98 21.56 -1.08
CA LYS A 49 11.10 20.83 -1.69
C LYS A 49 12.35 21.05 -0.85
N ILE A 50 12.93 19.96 -0.34
CA ILE A 50 14.16 19.97 0.47
C ILE A 50 15.38 19.45 -0.26
N GLY A 51 15.20 18.90 -1.46
CA GLY A 51 16.27 18.39 -2.31
C GLY A 51 15.78 17.62 -3.51
N GLU A 52 16.69 16.93 -4.16
CA GLU A 52 16.38 16.05 -5.29
C GLU A 52 17.33 14.85 -5.34
N VAL A 53 16.80 13.71 -5.76
CA VAL A 53 17.61 12.54 -6.13
C VAL A 53 17.90 12.65 -7.62
N PRO A 54 19.19 12.70 -8.04
CA PRO A 54 19.52 12.95 -9.44
C PRO A 54 19.11 11.79 -10.35
N ALA A 55 18.71 12.12 -11.58
CA ALA A 55 18.31 11.17 -12.62
C ALA A 55 19.32 10.04 -12.84
N SER A 56 20.61 10.36 -12.78
CA SER A 56 21.69 9.37 -12.92
C SER A 56 21.62 8.28 -11.84
N PHE A 57 21.32 8.63 -10.59
CA PHE A 57 21.14 7.67 -9.51
C PHE A 57 19.83 6.88 -9.67
N VAL A 58 18.74 7.56 -10.05
CA VAL A 58 17.45 6.89 -10.32
C VAL A 58 17.59 5.87 -11.45
N LYS A 59 18.28 6.24 -12.52
CA LYS A 59 18.58 5.34 -13.67
C LYS A 59 19.39 4.14 -13.25
N GLU A 60 20.43 4.34 -12.44
CA GLU A 60 21.25 3.24 -11.93
C GLU A 60 20.44 2.25 -11.11
N VAL A 61 19.72 2.73 -10.08
CA VAL A 61 18.98 1.84 -9.16
C VAL A 61 17.76 1.19 -9.81
N SER A 62 17.18 1.83 -10.84
CA SER A 62 16.04 1.30 -11.61
C SER A 62 16.44 0.38 -12.77
N GLU A 63 17.72 0.12 -12.96
CA GLU A 63 18.24 -0.66 -14.10
C GLU A 63 17.88 -0.02 -15.46
N GLY A 64 17.84 1.33 -15.48
CA GLY A 64 17.52 2.11 -16.67
C GLY A 64 16.05 2.31 -16.98
N LEU A 65 15.15 1.84 -16.11
CA LEU A 65 13.69 1.95 -16.32
C LEU A 65 13.17 3.38 -16.14
N MET A 66 13.83 4.21 -15.34
CA MET A 66 13.47 5.60 -15.09
C MET A 66 14.72 6.47 -15.13
N ASP A 67 14.66 7.61 -15.84
CA ASP A 67 15.80 8.54 -16.06
C ASP A 67 15.29 9.97 -15.82
N GLU A 68 14.85 10.25 -14.60
CA GLU A 68 14.31 11.55 -14.19
C GLU A 68 14.77 11.89 -12.77
N ASP A 69 14.93 13.20 -12.49
CA ASP A 69 15.18 13.67 -11.14
C ASP A 69 13.91 13.46 -10.28
N ILE A 70 14.09 12.95 -9.07
CA ILE A 70 13.00 12.81 -8.10
C ILE A 70 13.10 13.90 -7.06
N PHE A 71 12.13 14.82 -7.04
CA PHE A 71 12.09 15.91 -6.07
C PHE A 71 11.64 15.40 -4.72
N ILE A 72 12.38 15.75 -3.68
CA ILE A 72 12.09 15.38 -2.30
C ILE A 72 11.33 16.51 -1.64
N GLU A 73 10.08 16.26 -1.34
CA GLU A 73 9.14 17.18 -0.72
C GLU A 73 8.64 16.60 0.59
N VAL A 74 8.60 17.42 1.64
CA VAL A 74 8.05 17.05 2.95
C VAL A 74 7.15 18.15 3.48
N ASN A 75 6.24 17.80 4.38
CA ASN A 75 5.37 18.78 5.03
C ASN A 75 6.20 19.84 5.76
N ARG A 76 5.86 21.13 5.55
CA ARG A 76 6.57 22.27 6.13
C ARG A 76 6.64 22.25 7.64
N GLU A 77 5.68 21.60 8.31
CA GLU A 77 5.72 21.46 9.77
C GLU A 77 6.98 20.75 10.24
N LEU A 78 7.48 19.75 9.52
CA LEU A 78 8.68 19.01 9.88
C LEU A 78 9.95 19.88 9.87
N LEU A 79 9.93 20.98 9.13
CA LEU A 79 11.08 21.88 8.95
C LEU A 79 11.17 22.97 10.02
N LYS A 80 10.16 23.10 10.88
CA LYS A 80 10.11 24.12 11.91
C LYS A 80 11.14 23.87 13.01
N PRO A 81 11.99 24.87 13.36
CA PRO A 81 13.09 24.69 14.30
C PRO A 81 12.66 24.53 15.75
N GLU A 82 11.42 24.82 16.06
CA GLU A 82 10.86 24.60 17.42
C GLU A 82 10.71 23.14 17.79
N TYR A 83 10.55 22.23 16.84
CA TYR A 83 10.46 20.79 17.09
C TYR A 83 11.82 20.22 17.52
N LYS A 84 11.91 19.72 18.75
CA LYS A 84 13.12 19.14 19.31
C LYS A 84 13.25 17.64 18.99
N ALA A 85 12.16 16.99 18.68
CA ALA A 85 12.09 15.61 18.22
C ALA A 85 10.85 15.42 17.33
N ILE A 86 10.98 14.59 16.30
CA ILE A 86 9.91 14.16 15.42
C ILE A 86 9.86 12.63 15.53
N PHE A 87 8.83 12.10 16.16
CA PHE A 87 8.64 10.66 16.27
C PHE A 87 7.80 10.15 15.10
N SER A 88 8.40 9.34 14.24
CA SER A 88 7.70 8.65 13.16
C SER A 88 7.31 7.24 13.61
N LEU A 89 6.02 7.03 13.88
CA LEU A 89 5.49 5.78 14.40
C LEU A 89 4.79 4.99 13.29
N GLY A 90 4.94 3.66 13.30
CA GLY A 90 4.13 2.79 12.44
C GLY A 90 4.70 1.39 12.32
N GLN A 91 3.93 0.54 11.65
CA GLN A 91 4.29 -0.87 11.47
C GLN A 91 5.12 -1.10 10.21
N VAL A 92 5.98 -2.11 10.27
CA VAL A 92 6.74 -2.65 9.14
C VAL A 92 6.03 -3.89 8.62
N VAL A 93 5.59 -3.84 7.37
CA VAL A 93 4.90 -4.93 6.66
C VAL A 93 5.34 -4.94 5.20
N PRO A 94 5.18 -6.05 4.46
CA PRO A 94 5.38 -6.05 3.01
C PRO A 94 4.53 -4.98 2.31
N HIS A 95 5.10 -4.35 1.27
CA HIS A 95 4.46 -3.22 0.58
C HIS A 95 4.73 -3.25 -0.92
N GLU A 96 3.69 -3.02 -1.72
CA GLU A 96 3.70 -3.11 -3.18
C GLU A 96 4.62 -2.10 -3.88
N VAL A 97 4.77 -0.89 -3.30
CA VAL A 97 5.56 0.19 -3.92
C VAL A 97 7.02 0.19 -3.48
N VAL A 98 7.32 -0.14 -2.22
CA VAL A 98 8.64 0.06 -1.64
C VAL A 98 9.30 -1.23 -1.14
N GLY A 99 8.60 -2.36 -1.26
CA GLY A 99 9.03 -3.67 -0.76
C GLY A 99 8.66 -3.92 0.68
N MET A 100 9.16 -3.13 1.63
CA MET A 100 8.77 -3.13 3.04
C MET A 100 8.37 -1.73 3.47
N ALA A 101 7.24 -1.59 4.18
CA ALA A 101 6.67 -0.31 4.60
C ALA A 101 7.51 0.40 5.66
N ASN A 102 7.11 1.64 5.95
CA ASN A 102 7.61 2.48 7.04
C ASN A 102 9.06 3.01 6.88
N TYR A 103 9.71 3.41 7.97
CA TYR A 103 10.98 4.14 8.00
C TYR A 103 10.89 5.45 7.18
N SER A 104 11.85 5.77 6.34
CA SER A 104 11.86 6.99 5.51
C SER A 104 10.62 7.13 4.60
N LYS A 105 9.95 6.02 4.22
CA LYS A 105 8.68 6.07 3.48
C LYS A 105 7.58 6.82 4.25
N ASN A 106 7.52 6.67 5.57
CA ASN A 106 6.49 7.33 6.37
C ASN A 106 6.63 8.87 6.30
N ILE A 107 7.85 9.37 6.17
CA ILE A 107 8.13 10.80 5.96
C ILE A 107 7.91 11.20 4.50
N LEU A 108 8.51 10.45 3.55
CA LEU A 108 8.57 10.84 2.14
C LEU A 108 7.25 10.61 1.38
N VAL A 109 6.44 9.66 1.83
CA VAL A 109 5.11 9.38 1.25
C VAL A 109 4.01 9.77 2.23
N GLY A 110 4.12 9.36 3.49
CA GLY A 110 3.07 9.60 4.49
C GLY A 110 2.83 11.08 4.78
N VAL A 111 3.88 11.91 4.77
CA VAL A 111 3.82 13.37 4.90
C VAL A 111 4.66 14.08 3.83
N GLY A 112 4.84 13.44 2.70
CA GLY A 112 5.52 13.96 1.51
C GLY A 112 4.60 14.69 0.56
N GLY A 113 5.17 15.22 -0.53
CA GLY A 113 4.45 15.95 -1.57
C GLY A 113 4.09 15.10 -2.79
N ASN A 114 3.39 15.74 -3.70
CA ASN A 114 2.87 15.12 -4.92
C ASN A 114 3.98 14.45 -5.76
N ASN A 115 5.13 15.11 -5.87
CA ASN A 115 6.21 14.67 -6.76
C ASN A 115 6.81 13.34 -6.28
N ILE A 116 7.31 13.30 -5.04
CA ILE A 116 7.92 12.08 -4.48
C ILE A 116 6.92 10.92 -4.42
N ILE A 117 5.64 11.21 -4.12
CA ILE A 117 4.60 10.18 -4.09
C ILE A 117 4.42 9.58 -5.48
N ASN A 118 4.15 10.41 -6.48
CA ASN A 118 3.90 9.95 -7.85
C ASN A 118 5.10 9.22 -8.45
N GLN A 119 6.28 9.83 -8.39
CA GLN A 119 7.47 9.25 -9.01
C GLN A 119 7.92 7.95 -8.32
N SER A 120 7.81 7.86 -6.99
CA SER A 120 8.14 6.62 -6.29
C SER A 120 7.15 5.48 -6.60
N HIS A 121 5.86 5.79 -6.75
CA HIS A 121 4.85 4.81 -7.15
C HIS A 121 5.08 4.33 -8.57
N MET A 122 5.36 5.23 -9.50
CA MET A 122 5.66 4.87 -10.88
C MET A 122 6.95 4.06 -11.00
N LEU A 123 8.01 4.45 -10.29
CA LEU A 123 9.26 3.68 -10.24
C LEU A 123 9.01 2.24 -9.76
N GLY A 124 8.23 2.08 -8.68
CA GLY A 124 7.87 0.76 -8.16
C GLY A 124 7.07 -0.07 -9.16
N ALA A 125 6.11 0.55 -9.83
CA ALA A 125 5.28 -0.11 -10.83
C ALA A 125 6.09 -0.54 -12.07
N MET A 126 6.96 0.33 -12.57
CA MET A 126 7.84 0.03 -13.71
C MET A 126 8.84 -1.08 -13.38
N TYR A 127 9.35 -1.13 -12.17
CA TYR A 127 10.30 -2.17 -11.74
C TYR A 127 9.63 -3.53 -11.56
N GLY A 128 8.37 -3.55 -11.17
CA GLY A 128 7.55 -4.75 -11.05
C GLY A 128 7.41 -5.24 -9.61
N MET A 129 6.18 -5.50 -9.23
CA MET A 129 5.80 -5.84 -7.87
C MET A 129 6.44 -7.14 -7.36
N GLU A 130 6.56 -8.15 -8.20
CA GLU A 130 7.19 -9.43 -7.87
C GLU A 130 8.68 -9.30 -7.51
N ARG A 131 9.33 -8.25 -8.03
CA ARG A 131 10.72 -7.91 -7.73
C ARG A 131 10.85 -7.01 -6.49
N MET A 132 9.73 -6.50 -5.99
CA MET A 132 9.68 -5.49 -4.92
C MET A 132 9.17 -6.07 -3.60
N MET A 133 7.99 -6.70 -3.61
CA MET A 133 7.27 -7.06 -2.38
C MET A 133 8.10 -7.96 -1.45
N GLY A 134 8.10 -7.57 -0.16
CA GLY A 134 8.83 -8.30 0.87
C GLY A 134 10.35 -8.13 0.84
N ARG A 135 10.89 -7.36 -0.12
CA ARG A 135 12.34 -7.10 -0.21
C ARG A 135 12.69 -5.77 0.48
N ILE A 136 13.90 -5.72 1.06
CA ILE A 136 14.40 -4.53 1.77
C ILE A 136 15.09 -3.58 0.79
N ASP A 137 15.91 -4.13 -0.13
CA ASP A 137 16.71 -3.36 -1.07
C ASP A 137 16.03 -3.29 -2.43
N THR A 138 15.09 -2.37 -2.56
CA THR A 138 14.37 -2.08 -3.80
C THR A 138 14.83 -0.75 -4.40
N PRO A 139 14.62 -0.49 -5.70
CA PRO A 139 14.93 0.82 -6.30
C PRO A 139 14.28 1.98 -5.55
N VAL A 140 13.01 1.84 -5.19
CA VAL A 140 12.29 2.88 -4.43
C VAL A 140 12.90 3.06 -3.04
N ARG A 141 13.25 1.97 -2.35
CA ARG A 141 13.92 2.07 -1.05
C ARG A 141 15.28 2.77 -1.16
N LYS A 142 16.06 2.48 -2.19
CA LYS A 142 17.36 3.14 -2.44
C LYS A 142 17.20 4.64 -2.67
N VAL A 143 16.15 5.06 -3.43
CA VAL A 143 15.79 6.49 -3.57
C VAL A 143 15.43 7.12 -2.22
N PHE A 144 14.65 6.42 -1.40
CA PHE A 144 14.29 6.92 -0.08
C PHE A 144 15.47 6.96 0.90
N ASP A 145 16.39 6.02 0.82
CA ASP A 145 17.61 6.01 1.63
C ASP A 145 18.56 7.12 1.21
N TYR A 146 18.68 7.40 -0.09
CA TYR A 146 19.40 8.59 -0.58
C TYR A 146 18.80 9.87 0.03
N ALA A 147 17.49 10.02 -0.01
CA ALA A 147 16.82 11.18 0.56
C ALA A 147 16.99 11.25 2.09
N GLN A 148 16.95 10.10 2.78
CA GLN A 148 17.20 10.00 4.22
C GLN A 148 18.61 10.50 4.57
N GLU A 149 19.61 10.08 3.85
CA GLU A 149 21.02 10.40 4.13
C GLU A 149 21.34 11.86 3.82
N HIS A 150 20.85 12.39 2.69
CA HIS A 150 21.24 13.72 2.22
C HIS A 150 20.36 14.85 2.76
N PHE A 151 19.10 14.59 3.06
CA PHE A 151 18.13 15.64 3.41
C PHE A 151 17.47 15.43 4.78
N LEU A 152 16.94 14.24 5.07
CA LEU A 152 16.19 13.99 6.30
C LEU A 152 17.09 13.82 7.54
N SER A 153 18.34 13.41 7.37
CA SER A 153 19.30 13.28 8.49
C SER A 153 19.59 14.59 9.24
N LYS A 154 19.22 15.72 8.65
CA LYS A 154 19.31 17.06 9.26
C LYS A 154 18.15 17.36 10.21
N LEU A 155 17.08 16.57 10.16
CA LEU A 155 15.89 16.71 11.00
C LEU A 155 15.99 15.79 12.21
N PRO A 156 15.42 16.18 13.37
CA PRO A 156 15.48 15.39 14.62
C PRO A 156 14.50 14.20 14.60
N ILE A 157 14.53 13.37 13.55
CA ILE A 157 13.60 12.26 13.34
C ILE A 157 14.07 11.03 14.10
N VAL A 158 13.16 10.45 14.87
CA VAL A 158 13.31 9.13 15.53
C VAL A 158 12.21 8.22 15.02
N TYR A 159 12.59 7.12 14.42
CA TYR A 159 11.67 6.09 13.94
C TYR A 159 11.32 5.13 15.05
N ILE A 160 10.03 4.85 15.25
CA ILE A 160 9.49 3.86 16.17
C ILE A 160 8.69 2.87 15.33
N LEU A 161 9.23 1.69 15.15
CA LEU A 161 8.78 0.69 14.20
C LEU A 161 8.22 -0.50 14.95
N THR A 162 7.02 -0.94 14.60
CA THR A 162 6.40 -2.13 15.16
C THR A 162 6.26 -3.23 14.11
N VAL A 163 6.28 -4.47 14.56
CA VAL A 163 5.88 -5.63 13.74
C VAL A 163 4.68 -6.27 14.42
N THR A 164 3.58 -6.36 13.70
CA THR A 164 2.29 -6.82 14.22
C THR A 164 1.64 -7.84 13.30
N THR A 165 0.76 -8.66 13.88
CA THR A 165 -0.19 -9.51 13.15
C THR A 165 -1.58 -9.40 13.76
N ASN A 166 -2.62 -9.72 13.00
CA ASN A 166 -3.97 -9.88 13.52
C ASN A 166 -4.13 -11.26 14.15
N THR A 167 -4.80 -11.32 15.29
CA THR A 167 -5.22 -12.56 15.95
C THR A 167 -6.70 -12.45 16.30
N PRO A 168 -7.39 -13.56 16.64
CA PRO A 168 -8.78 -13.51 17.10
C PRO A 168 -9.00 -12.59 18.31
N GLU A 169 -7.99 -12.41 19.14
CA GLU A 169 -8.02 -11.57 20.34
C GLU A 169 -7.67 -10.12 20.06
N GLY A 170 -7.29 -9.77 18.84
CA GLY A 170 -6.88 -8.42 18.41
C GLY A 170 -5.50 -8.38 17.79
N VAL A 171 -4.84 -7.22 17.86
CA VAL A 171 -3.51 -7.01 17.28
C VAL A 171 -2.42 -7.52 18.22
N ALA A 172 -1.61 -8.48 17.77
CA ALA A 172 -0.42 -8.95 18.47
C ALA A 172 0.81 -8.15 18.04
N ILE A 173 1.56 -7.59 18.99
CA ILE A 173 2.83 -6.90 18.74
C ILE A 173 3.97 -7.90 18.96
N HIS A 174 4.75 -8.17 17.91
CA HIS A 174 5.88 -9.10 17.93
C HIS A 174 7.22 -8.43 18.23
N GLY A 175 7.35 -7.14 17.90
CA GLY A 175 8.56 -6.37 18.15
C GLY A 175 8.35 -4.87 18.07
N LEU A 176 9.23 -4.14 18.79
CA LEU A 176 9.34 -2.69 18.78
C LEU A 176 10.81 -2.34 18.56
N PHE A 177 11.08 -1.56 17.53
CA PHE A 177 12.41 -1.13 17.13
C PHE A 177 12.45 0.39 17.06
N ALA A 178 13.48 1.01 17.62
CA ALA A 178 13.55 2.47 17.66
C ALA A 178 14.97 2.96 17.34
N GLY A 179 15.07 4.05 16.58
CA GLY A 179 16.35 4.68 16.27
C GLY A 179 16.26 5.72 15.16
N THR A 180 17.42 6.28 14.83
CA THR A 180 17.55 7.35 13.84
C THR A 180 18.20 6.87 12.55
N THR A 181 18.68 5.63 12.52
CA THR A 181 19.39 5.01 11.40
C THR A 181 18.59 3.90 10.74
N ARG A 182 19.12 3.31 9.69
CA ARG A 182 18.50 2.19 8.97
C ARG A 182 18.48 0.89 9.78
N ALA A 183 19.42 0.68 10.72
CA ALA A 183 19.57 -0.61 11.43
C ALA A 183 18.29 -1.10 12.15
N PRO A 184 17.56 -0.29 12.96
CA PRO A 184 16.28 -0.72 13.53
C PRO A 184 15.22 -1.11 12.49
N TYR A 185 15.25 -0.48 11.31
CA TYR A 185 14.36 -0.83 10.21
C TYR A 185 14.71 -2.19 9.61
N GLU A 186 15.99 -2.50 9.44
CA GLU A 186 16.44 -3.81 8.95
C GLU A 186 16.06 -4.94 9.91
N GLU A 187 16.22 -4.72 11.22
CA GLU A 187 15.77 -5.66 12.26
C GLU A 187 14.26 -5.86 12.23
N ALA A 188 13.49 -4.76 12.12
CA ALA A 188 12.03 -4.83 11.98
C ALA A 188 11.61 -5.55 10.70
N CYS A 189 12.30 -5.33 9.56
CA CYS A 189 12.03 -6.03 8.31
C CYS A 189 12.33 -7.54 8.42
N ALA A 190 13.39 -7.94 9.11
CA ALA A 190 13.70 -9.35 9.33
C ALA A 190 12.58 -10.04 10.10
N LEU A 191 12.10 -9.42 11.19
CA LEU A 191 10.98 -9.95 11.96
C LEU A 191 9.67 -9.91 11.17
N ALA A 192 9.41 -8.83 10.40
CA ALA A 192 8.19 -8.73 9.59
C ALA A 192 8.16 -9.78 8.46
N LYS A 193 9.29 -10.14 7.89
CA LYS A 193 9.37 -11.27 6.95
C LYS A 193 8.95 -12.57 7.61
N GLU A 194 9.41 -12.83 8.81
CA GLU A 194 9.04 -14.03 9.57
C GLU A 194 7.55 -14.07 9.89
N LYS A 195 6.96 -12.93 10.27
CA LYS A 195 5.57 -12.87 10.78
C LYS A 195 4.51 -12.60 9.72
N ASN A 196 4.84 -11.88 8.64
CA ASN A 196 3.87 -11.40 7.66
C ASN A 196 4.05 -12.01 6.25
N LEU A 197 5.17 -12.73 5.96
CA LEU A 197 5.29 -13.52 4.74
C LEU A 197 4.83 -14.95 5.01
N ILE A 198 3.87 -15.39 4.22
CA ILE A 198 3.31 -16.73 4.30
C ILE A 198 3.76 -17.47 3.04
N PHE A 199 4.75 -18.34 3.22
CA PHE A 199 5.19 -19.18 2.12
C PHE A 199 4.25 -20.36 1.93
N VAL A 200 3.87 -20.57 0.67
CA VAL A 200 2.97 -21.66 0.28
C VAL A 200 3.73 -22.72 -0.49
N ASP A 201 3.46 -23.99 -0.19
CA ASP A 201 4.14 -25.14 -0.82
C ASP A 201 3.71 -25.31 -2.28
N GLN A 202 2.45 -25.02 -2.57
CA GLN A 202 1.86 -25.11 -3.92
C GLN A 202 1.19 -23.78 -4.30
N PRO A 203 1.30 -23.39 -5.59
CA PRO A 203 0.59 -22.22 -6.08
C PRO A 203 -0.92 -22.40 -5.99
N PHE A 204 -1.62 -21.32 -5.71
CA PHE A 204 -3.08 -21.31 -5.66
C PHE A 204 -3.66 -21.45 -7.06
N GLN A 205 -4.37 -22.56 -7.32
CA GLN A 205 -5.19 -22.72 -8.52
C GLN A 205 -6.45 -21.85 -8.41
N LYS A 206 -7.02 -21.78 -7.20
CA LYS A 206 -8.13 -20.90 -6.87
C LYS A 206 -7.92 -20.29 -5.48
N CYS A 207 -7.98 -18.96 -5.41
CA CYS A 207 -7.91 -18.20 -4.17
C CYS A 207 -9.17 -17.37 -4.00
N VAL A 208 -9.78 -17.43 -2.82
CA VAL A 208 -10.95 -16.62 -2.45
C VAL A 208 -10.54 -15.68 -1.32
N VAL A 209 -10.68 -14.38 -1.54
CA VAL A 209 -10.30 -13.35 -0.57
C VAL A 209 -11.54 -12.57 -0.15
N TYR A 210 -11.75 -12.42 1.14
CA TYR A 210 -12.80 -11.57 1.68
C TYR A 210 -12.27 -10.20 2.06
N LEU A 211 -13.00 -9.16 1.67
CA LEU A 211 -12.72 -7.77 2.00
C LEU A 211 -13.75 -7.25 3.00
N ASP A 212 -13.31 -6.93 4.21
CA ASP A 212 -14.18 -6.34 5.23
C ASP A 212 -14.79 -5.02 4.71
N PRO A 213 -16.13 -4.89 4.70
CA PRO A 213 -16.81 -3.70 4.20
C PRO A 213 -16.55 -2.43 5.02
N ALA A 214 -16.11 -2.54 6.26
CA ALA A 214 -15.71 -1.40 7.06
C ALA A 214 -14.38 -0.79 6.57
N GLU A 215 -13.45 -1.63 6.09
CA GLU A 215 -12.11 -1.24 5.65
C GLU A 215 -12.07 -0.96 4.13
N PHE A 216 -12.67 -1.84 3.31
CA PHE A 216 -12.50 -1.82 1.85
C PHE A 216 -13.75 -1.29 1.13
N LYS A 217 -13.72 0.00 0.75
CA LYS A 217 -14.85 0.67 0.08
C LYS A 217 -14.62 0.97 -1.40
N SER A 218 -13.40 0.74 -1.88
CA SER A 218 -12.97 0.97 -3.28
C SER A 218 -12.08 -0.16 -3.76
N THR A 219 -11.90 -0.30 -5.08
CA THR A 219 -10.87 -1.19 -5.63
C THR A 219 -9.47 -0.66 -5.33
N TRP A 220 -9.31 0.65 -5.13
CA TRP A 220 -8.03 1.26 -4.74
C TRP A 220 -7.44 0.59 -3.49
N LEU A 221 -8.26 0.37 -2.48
CA LEU A 221 -7.86 -0.38 -1.28
C LEU A 221 -8.04 -1.89 -1.46
N GLY A 222 -9.14 -2.32 -2.08
CA GLY A 222 -9.51 -3.73 -2.25
C GLY A 222 -8.52 -4.53 -3.09
N ASN A 223 -7.79 -3.89 -4.00
CA ASN A 223 -6.73 -4.54 -4.77
C ASN A 223 -5.55 -5.02 -3.92
N LYS A 224 -5.54 -4.75 -2.60
CA LYS A 224 -4.68 -5.50 -1.67
C LYS A 224 -4.89 -7.01 -1.79
N ALA A 225 -6.08 -7.47 -2.11
CA ALA A 225 -6.33 -8.88 -2.43
C ALA A 225 -5.43 -9.38 -3.57
N ILE A 226 -5.26 -8.57 -4.62
CA ILE A 226 -4.39 -8.87 -5.77
C ILE A 226 -2.92 -8.77 -5.37
N TYR A 227 -2.52 -7.66 -4.75
CA TYR A 227 -1.12 -7.40 -4.39
C TYR A 227 -0.56 -8.49 -3.47
N ARG A 228 -1.36 -8.95 -2.53
CA ARG A 228 -0.94 -9.84 -1.46
C ARG A 228 -0.92 -11.31 -1.87
N THR A 229 -1.68 -11.68 -2.90
CA THR A 229 -1.81 -13.09 -3.34
C THR A 229 -1.04 -13.38 -4.64
N ARG A 230 -0.79 -12.37 -5.47
CA ARG A 230 -0.26 -12.56 -6.83
C ARG A 230 1.00 -13.42 -6.93
N MET A 231 1.88 -13.37 -5.91
CA MET A 231 3.11 -14.16 -5.87
C MET A 231 2.87 -15.63 -5.54
N ALA A 232 1.70 -15.96 -4.98
CA ALA A 232 1.27 -17.32 -4.70
C ALA A 232 0.31 -17.89 -5.75
N MET A 233 -0.27 -17.07 -6.64
CA MET A 233 -1.18 -17.53 -7.68
C MET A 233 -0.48 -18.42 -8.71
N ALA A 234 -1.15 -19.48 -9.12
CA ALA A 234 -0.74 -20.32 -10.23
C ALA A 234 -0.88 -19.57 -11.57
N GLN A 235 -0.14 -20.03 -12.59
CA GLN A 235 -0.46 -19.66 -13.96
C GLN A 235 -1.84 -20.22 -14.31
N ASP A 236 -2.67 -19.39 -14.97
CA ASP A 236 -4.06 -19.68 -15.31
C ASP A 236 -4.99 -19.96 -14.10
N GLY A 237 -4.55 -19.55 -12.90
CA GLY A 237 -5.35 -19.64 -11.68
C GLY A 237 -6.48 -18.61 -11.65
N GLU A 238 -7.33 -18.70 -10.62
CA GLU A 238 -8.48 -17.82 -10.42
C GLU A 238 -8.43 -17.16 -9.03
N LEU A 239 -8.48 -15.83 -9.00
CA LEU A 239 -8.64 -15.03 -7.78
C LEU A 239 -10.07 -14.48 -7.72
N ILE A 240 -10.83 -14.90 -6.73
CA ILE A 240 -12.18 -14.40 -6.46
C ILE A 240 -12.13 -13.47 -5.25
N ILE A 241 -12.61 -12.26 -5.40
CA ILE A 241 -12.60 -11.22 -4.38
C ILE A 241 -14.05 -10.97 -3.93
N LEU A 242 -14.37 -11.42 -2.72
CA LEU A 242 -15.66 -11.16 -2.08
C LEU A 242 -15.62 -9.74 -1.50
N ALA A 243 -16.26 -8.79 -2.15
CA ALA A 243 -16.12 -7.37 -1.89
C ALA A 243 -17.46 -6.68 -1.57
N PRO A 244 -18.11 -6.99 -0.43
CA PRO A 244 -19.43 -6.45 -0.10
C PRO A 244 -19.46 -4.93 0.09
N GLY A 245 -18.35 -4.30 0.47
CA GLY A 245 -18.26 -2.86 0.71
C GLY A 245 -17.79 -2.03 -0.48
N VAL A 246 -17.25 -2.67 -1.52
CA VAL A 246 -16.68 -1.96 -2.68
C VAL A 246 -17.78 -1.38 -3.56
N ARG A 247 -17.78 -0.04 -3.72
CA ARG A 247 -18.80 0.74 -4.43
C ARG A 247 -18.23 1.77 -5.40
N LYS A 248 -16.92 1.87 -5.50
CA LYS A 248 -16.17 2.76 -6.41
C LYS A 248 -14.80 2.16 -6.70
N PHE A 249 -14.12 2.71 -7.71
CA PHE A 249 -12.77 2.27 -8.07
C PHE A 249 -11.69 3.09 -7.37
N GLY A 250 -11.68 4.41 -7.56
CA GLY A 250 -10.73 5.32 -6.96
C GLY A 250 -11.17 5.87 -5.61
N GLU A 251 -10.23 6.45 -4.85
CA GLU A 251 -10.55 7.13 -3.59
C GLU A 251 -11.21 8.48 -3.83
N ASP A 252 -10.75 9.25 -4.80
CA ASP A 252 -11.35 10.51 -5.24
C ASP A 252 -11.97 10.38 -6.64
N ALA A 253 -12.69 11.42 -7.06
CA ALA A 253 -13.42 11.44 -8.33
C ALA A 253 -12.51 11.33 -9.56
N GLU A 254 -11.30 11.89 -9.51
CA GLU A 254 -10.38 11.85 -10.64
C GLU A 254 -9.73 10.47 -10.76
N ASN A 255 -9.31 9.89 -9.66
CA ASN A 255 -8.79 8.54 -9.64
C ASN A 255 -9.84 7.53 -10.10
N ASP A 256 -11.09 7.68 -9.64
CA ASP A 256 -12.21 6.82 -10.08
C ASP A 256 -12.46 6.96 -11.58
N ARG A 257 -12.48 8.19 -12.13
CA ARG A 257 -12.65 8.46 -13.55
C ARG A 257 -11.56 7.81 -14.40
N LEU A 258 -10.30 7.94 -13.99
CA LEU A 258 -9.17 7.41 -14.74
C LEU A 258 -9.15 5.87 -14.71
N ILE A 259 -9.47 5.25 -13.58
CA ILE A 259 -9.55 3.79 -13.49
C ILE A 259 -10.67 3.26 -14.39
N ARG A 260 -11.85 3.92 -14.41
CA ARG A 260 -12.95 3.57 -15.33
C ARG A 260 -12.57 3.75 -16.80
N LYS A 261 -11.78 4.78 -17.12
CA LYS A 261 -11.36 5.07 -18.50
C LYS A 261 -10.39 4.04 -19.05
N TYR A 262 -9.43 3.62 -18.25
CA TYR A 262 -8.31 2.82 -18.73
C TYR A 262 -8.36 1.34 -18.32
N GLY A 263 -8.92 1.03 -17.18
CA GLY A 263 -9.03 -0.34 -16.66
C GLY A 263 -7.69 -0.97 -16.26
N TYR A 264 -7.78 -2.13 -15.64
CA TYR A 264 -6.63 -2.93 -15.20
C TYR A 264 -6.14 -3.85 -16.32
N VAL A 265 -5.66 -3.24 -17.40
CA VAL A 265 -5.39 -3.90 -18.69
C VAL A 265 -4.01 -4.56 -18.80
N GLY A 266 -3.26 -4.62 -17.73
CA GLY A 266 -1.91 -5.20 -17.71
C GLY A 266 -0.82 -4.14 -17.80
N ARG A 267 0.35 -4.47 -17.22
CA ARG A 267 1.50 -3.58 -17.07
C ARG A 267 1.95 -2.97 -18.41
N GLU A 268 2.15 -3.81 -19.42
CA GLU A 268 2.66 -3.35 -20.73
C GLU A 268 1.71 -2.35 -21.39
N ASN A 269 0.40 -2.65 -21.39
CA ASN A 269 -0.61 -1.76 -21.93
C ASN A 269 -0.70 -0.43 -21.16
N VAL A 270 -0.62 -0.47 -19.84
CA VAL A 270 -0.64 0.75 -19.01
C VAL A 270 0.62 1.60 -19.25
N ILE A 271 1.80 1.00 -19.40
CA ILE A 271 3.03 1.72 -19.76
C ILE A 271 2.90 2.39 -21.14
N GLU A 272 2.31 1.69 -22.12
CA GLU A 272 2.05 2.25 -23.45
C GLU A 272 1.06 3.44 -23.37
N LEU A 273 -0.03 3.29 -22.61
CA LEU A 273 -0.99 4.38 -22.36
C LEU A 273 -0.31 5.55 -21.64
N PHE A 274 0.49 5.29 -20.63
CA PHE A 274 1.25 6.33 -19.91
C PHE A 274 2.15 7.15 -20.86
N GLY A 275 2.76 6.52 -21.86
CA GLY A 275 3.56 7.21 -22.88
C GLY A 275 2.75 8.11 -23.81
N LYS A 276 1.41 7.98 -23.88
CA LYS A 276 0.54 8.67 -24.84
C LYS A 276 -0.49 9.61 -24.21
N GLU A 277 -0.95 9.30 -23.00
CA GLU A 277 -2.11 9.94 -22.37
C GLU A 277 -1.66 10.92 -21.28
N GLU A 278 -1.89 12.22 -21.52
CA GLU A 278 -1.47 13.31 -20.63
C GLU A 278 -2.08 13.20 -19.22
N ASP A 279 -3.33 12.74 -19.12
CA ASP A 279 -4.01 12.58 -17.82
C ASP A 279 -3.41 11.46 -16.96
N LEU A 280 -2.85 10.41 -17.56
CA LEU A 280 -2.06 9.41 -16.83
C LEU A 280 -0.66 9.93 -16.46
N GLN A 281 -0.02 10.72 -17.34
CA GLN A 281 1.28 11.33 -17.06
C GLN A 281 1.20 12.31 -15.88
N THR A 282 0.11 13.06 -15.79
CA THR A 282 -0.15 13.96 -14.66
C THR A 282 -0.60 13.27 -13.39
N ASN A 283 -1.16 12.05 -13.49
CA ASN A 283 -1.58 11.24 -12.35
C ASN A 283 -0.87 9.88 -12.33
N GLN A 284 0.44 9.90 -12.09
CA GLN A 284 1.31 8.72 -12.10
C GLN A 284 0.90 7.68 -11.05
N SER A 285 0.30 8.09 -9.94
CA SER A 285 -0.17 7.16 -8.91
C SER A 285 -1.32 6.28 -9.41
N VAL A 286 -2.20 6.82 -10.27
CA VAL A 286 -3.24 5.99 -10.94
C VAL A 286 -2.60 5.05 -11.95
N ALA A 287 -1.64 5.50 -12.76
CA ALA A 287 -0.94 4.61 -13.69
C ALA A 287 -0.27 3.44 -12.95
N ALA A 288 0.43 3.73 -11.85
CA ALA A 288 1.02 2.71 -10.99
C ALA A 288 -0.04 1.77 -10.39
N HIS A 289 -1.17 2.30 -9.94
CA HIS A 289 -2.27 1.51 -9.39
C HIS A 289 -2.89 0.57 -10.44
N LEU A 290 -3.08 1.02 -11.67
CA LEU A 290 -3.56 0.19 -12.78
C LEU A 290 -2.61 -0.97 -13.09
N ILE A 291 -1.29 -0.72 -13.05
CA ILE A 291 -0.27 -1.76 -13.19
C ILE A 291 -0.37 -2.76 -12.05
N HIS A 292 -0.37 -2.28 -10.81
CA HIS A 292 -0.38 -3.12 -9.63
C HIS A 292 -1.65 -3.96 -9.51
N GLY A 293 -2.80 -3.41 -9.87
CA GLY A 293 -4.10 -4.08 -9.83
C GLY A 293 -4.33 -5.08 -10.98
N SER A 294 -3.41 -5.18 -11.94
CA SER A 294 -3.51 -6.11 -13.07
C SER A 294 -2.85 -7.45 -12.74
N SER A 295 -3.38 -8.54 -13.31
CA SER A 295 -2.75 -9.88 -13.22
C SER A 295 -1.68 -10.14 -14.28
N ASP A 296 -1.52 -9.22 -15.23
CA ASP A 296 -0.65 -9.37 -16.40
C ASP A 296 -0.94 -10.65 -17.21
N GLY A 297 -2.21 -11.07 -17.24
CA GLY A 297 -2.65 -12.29 -17.96
C GLY A 297 -2.24 -13.60 -17.29
N ARG A 298 -1.66 -13.57 -16.09
CA ARG A 298 -1.21 -14.79 -15.42
C ARG A 298 -2.32 -15.57 -14.72
N PHE A 299 -3.32 -14.86 -14.24
CA PHE A 299 -4.51 -15.44 -13.57
C PHE A 299 -5.71 -14.54 -13.80
N SER A 300 -6.90 -15.09 -13.70
CA SER A 300 -8.15 -14.33 -13.77
C SER A 300 -8.47 -13.66 -12.43
N ILE A 301 -9.10 -12.49 -12.48
CA ILE A 301 -9.55 -11.75 -11.30
C ILE A 301 -11.07 -11.54 -11.43
N THR A 302 -11.81 -12.07 -10.47
CA THR A 302 -13.27 -11.91 -10.37
C THR A 302 -13.61 -11.05 -9.16
N TYR A 303 -14.26 -9.90 -9.39
CA TYR A 303 -14.83 -9.10 -8.30
C TYR A 303 -16.28 -9.49 -8.07
N ALA A 304 -16.56 -10.02 -6.87
CA ALA A 304 -17.89 -10.28 -6.40
C ALA A 304 -18.36 -9.13 -5.51
N THR A 305 -19.16 -8.23 -6.07
CA THR A 305 -19.61 -7.00 -5.41
C THR A 305 -21.12 -6.83 -5.48
N ALA A 306 -21.69 -6.13 -4.47
CA ALA A 306 -23.11 -5.81 -4.38
C ALA A 306 -23.45 -4.40 -4.90
N HIS A 307 -22.45 -3.53 -5.14
CA HIS A 307 -22.67 -2.12 -5.39
C HIS A 307 -22.20 -1.62 -6.77
N LEU A 308 -21.29 -2.34 -7.41
CA LEU A 308 -20.89 -2.06 -8.79
C LEU A 308 -21.66 -2.97 -9.73
N THR A 309 -22.04 -2.44 -10.89
CA THR A 309 -22.70 -3.21 -11.94
C THR A 309 -21.72 -4.10 -12.70
N GLN A 310 -22.23 -5.10 -13.40
CA GLN A 310 -21.42 -5.93 -14.29
C GLN A 310 -20.68 -5.08 -15.32
N GLU A 311 -21.35 -4.12 -15.96
CA GLU A 311 -20.76 -3.23 -16.96
C GLU A 311 -19.58 -2.43 -16.39
N GLU A 312 -19.71 -1.92 -15.15
CA GLU A 312 -18.64 -1.19 -14.48
C GLU A 312 -17.42 -2.07 -14.21
N VAL A 313 -17.62 -3.25 -13.67
CA VAL A 313 -16.54 -4.17 -13.30
C VAL A 313 -15.82 -4.70 -14.55
N GLU A 314 -16.58 -5.13 -15.56
CA GLU A 314 -16.01 -5.61 -16.82
C GLU A 314 -15.36 -4.48 -17.64
N GLY A 315 -15.90 -3.27 -17.58
CA GLY A 315 -15.29 -2.06 -18.14
C GLY A 315 -13.93 -1.72 -17.52
N ALA A 316 -13.72 -2.10 -16.26
CA ALA A 316 -12.42 -1.99 -15.60
C ALA A 316 -11.49 -3.21 -15.82
N ALA A 317 -11.83 -4.12 -16.73
CA ALA A 317 -11.08 -5.32 -17.13
C ALA A 317 -10.99 -6.39 -16.01
N PHE A 318 -11.96 -6.47 -15.10
CA PHE A 318 -12.16 -7.58 -14.18
C PHE A 318 -13.36 -8.44 -14.63
N HIS A 319 -13.41 -9.69 -14.20
CA HIS A 319 -14.63 -10.49 -14.28
C HIS A 319 -15.60 -10.10 -13.17
N TYR A 320 -16.90 -10.14 -13.48
CA TYR A 320 -17.94 -9.82 -12.52
C TYR A 320 -18.65 -11.09 -12.02
N MET A 321 -19.00 -11.09 -10.75
CA MET A 321 -19.91 -12.06 -10.16
C MET A 321 -20.85 -11.32 -9.17
N PRO A 322 -22.18 -11.59 -9.17
CA PRO A 322 -23.05 -11.06 -8.13
C PRO A 322 -22.59 -11.54 -6.75
N TYR A 323 -22.49 -10.64 -5.78
CA TYR A 323 -21.99 -10.97 -4.44
C TYR A 323 -22.83 -12.10 -3.79
N GLU A 324 -24.15 -12.04 -3.94
CA GLU A 324 -25.06 -13.07 -3.40
C GLU A 324 -24.81 -14.46 -4.01
N ASP A 325 -24.44 -14.53 -5.30
CA ASP A 325 -24.15 -15.81 -5.94
C ASP A 325 -22.79 -16.34 -5.52
N ALA A 326 -21.80 -15.46 -5.41
CA ALA A 326 -20.48 -15.82 -4.90
C ALA A 326 -20.55 -16.39 -3.49
N THR A 327 -21.32 -15.77 -2.59
CA THR A 327 -21.44 -16.20 -1.19
C THR A 327 -22.27 -17.46 -0.97
N LYS A 328 -23.14 -17.84 -1.91
CA LYS A 328 -23.77 -19.16 -1.90
C LYS A 328 -22.76 -20.29 -2.02
N ARG A 329 -21.66 -20.04 -2.77
CA ARG A 329 -20.59 -21.02 -2.96
C ARG A 329 -19.45 -20.84 -1.97
N TYR A 330 -19.04 -19.61 -1.74
CA TYR A 330 -17.89 -19.20 -0.92
C TYR A 330 -18.39 -18.42 0.30
N ASP A 331 -19.09 -19.10 1.21
CA ASP A 331 -19.65 -18.46 2.42
C ASP A 331 -18.52 -18.07 3.39
N PRO A 332 -18.23 -16.78 3.56
CA PRO A 332 -17.12 -16.32 4.41
C PRO A 332 -17.33 -16.65 5.90
N THR A 333 -18.56 -17.00 6.31
CA THR A 333 -18.86 -17.40 7.70
C THR A 333 -18.52 -18.86 7.98
N GLN A 334 -18.33 -19.68 6.94
CA GLN A 334 -18.04 -21.11 7.05
C GLN A 334 -16.58 -21.43 6.67
N LEU A 335 -15.98 -20.64 5.81
CA LEU A 335 -14.60 -20.82 5.35
C LEU A 335 -13.60 -20.43 6.45
N LYS A 336 -12.48 -21.14 6.46
CA LYS A 336 -11.34 -20.87 7.37
C LYS A 336 -10.12 -20.45 6.57
N ASP A 337 -9.30 -19.56 7.12
CA ASP A 337 -8.04 -19.20 6.48
C ASP A 337 -7.21 -20.44 6.12
N GLY A 338 -6.69 -20.46 4.90
CA GLY A 338 -5.96 -21.59 4.33
C GLY A 338 -6.80 -22.44 3.37
N TYR A 339 -6.39 -23.69 3.18
CA TYR A 339 -7.04 -24.61 2.26
C TYR A 339 -8.40 -25.08 2.80
N ASN A 340 -9.39 -25.06 1.91
CA ASN A 340 -10.75 -25.56 2.16
C ASN A 340 -11.14 -26.47 0.99
N THR A 341 -11.87 -27.56 1.30
CA THR A 341 -12.51 -28.42 0.29
C THR A 341 -14.01 -28.14 0.33
N LEU A 342 -14.57 -27.68 -0.78
CA LEU A 342 -15.99 -27.40 -0.91
C LEU A 342 -16.82 -28.71 -1.02
N PRO A 343 -18.16 -28.65 -0.84
CA PRO A 343 -19.01 -29.84 -0.88
C PRO A 343 -18.95 -30.65 -2.19
N ASP A 344 -18.60 -30.01 -3.30
CA ASP A 344 -18.43 -30.66 -4.62
C ASP A 344 -17.00 -31.19 -4.87
N GLY A 345 -16.09 -31.05 -3.87
CA GLY A 345 -14.72 -31.53 -3.94
C GLY A 345 -13.73 -30.50 -4.50
N GLU A 346 -14.16 -29.27 -4.86
CA GLU A 346 -13.25 -28.21 -5.26
C GLU A 346 -12.37 -27.77 -4.09
N GLU A 347 -11.06 -27.66 -4.33
CA GLU A 347 -10.11 -27.12 -3.36
C GLU A 347 -9.87 -25.62 -3.63
N ILE A 348 -9.99 -24.81 -2.59
CA ILE A 348 -9.72 -23.37 -2.64
C ILE A 348 -8.77 -22.98 -1.51
N PHE A 349 -8.01 -21.89 -1.71
CA PHE A 349 -7.32 -21.19 -0.62
C PHE A 349 -8.13 -19.97 -0.22
N TYR A 350 -8.51 -19.88 1.04
CA TYR A 350 -9.32 -18.77 1.56
C TYR A 350 -8.47 -17.82 2.41
N ILE A 351 -8.74 -16.51 2.27
CA ILE A 351 -8.12 -15.44 3.05
C ILE A 351 -9.22 -14.52 3.57
N SER A 352 -9.38 -14.48 4.89
CA SER A 352 -10.42 -13.68 5.55
C SER A 352 -10.11 -12.18 5.57
N ASN A 353 -8.83 -11.79 5.54
CA ASN A 353 -8.38 -10.39 5.44
C ASN A 353 -6.97 -10.32 4.84
N PRO A 354 -6.79 -9.67 3.68
CA PRO A 354 -5.48 -9.56 3.02
C PRO A 354 -4.60 -8.43 3.56
N ALA A 355 -5.04 -7.66 4.55
CA ALA A 355 -4.40 -6.39 4.93
C ALA A 355 -2.94 -6.52 5.38
N LEU A 356 -2.59 -7.56 6.16
CA LEU A 356 -1.27 -7.71 6.74
C LEU A 356 -0.42 -8.86 6.16
N GLY A 357 -1.05 -9.88 5.59
CA GLY A 357 -0.37 -11.04 5.01
C GLY A 357 0.26 -10.74 3.64
N LEU A 358 1.29 -11.49 3.28
CA LEU A 358 1.79 -11.62 1.91
C LEU A 358 2.00 -13.11 1.65
N TRP A 359 1.25 -13.65 0.70
CA TRP A 359 1.37 -15.05 0.29
C TRP A 359 2.29 -15.16 -0.91
N SER A 360 3.27 -16.02 -0.82
CA SER A 360 4.28 -16.18 -1.86
C SER A 360 4.81 -17.61 -1.93
N LYS A 361 5.32 -17.98 -3.11
CA LYS A 361 6.33 -19.03 -3.16
C LYS A 361 7.64 -18.53 -2.55
N PRO A 362 8.53 -19.41 -2.06
CA PRO A 362 9.89 -19.03 -1.71
C PRO A 362 10.59 -18.32 -2.87
N PHE A 363 11.28 -17.20 -2.62
CA PHE A 363 11.99 -16.38 -3.62
C PHE A 363 13.40 -15.98 -3.19
#